data_060571330874442e1896cc5b27276492
#
_entry.id   060571330874442e1896cc5b27276492
#
_cell.length_a   1.000
_cell.length_b   1.000
_cell.length_c   1.000
_cell.angle_alpha   90.00
_cell.angle_beta   90.00
_cell.angle_gamma   90.00
#
_symmetry.space_group_name_H-M   'P 1'
#
loop_
_entity.id
_entity.type
_entity.pdbx_description
1 polymer ?
#
loop_
_entity_poly.entity_id
_entity_poly.type
_entity_poly.pdbx_seq_one_letter_code
_entity_poly.pdbx_strand_id
1 'polypeptide(L)'
;NDLRVKDHFGFYNAAKNCDKIFAYFSFEPDKFEDTKWGFKKTEKFRTLFLIQTLKCLKDELKKKNVTLIVDINSATVGIPKFIDSLKITDLFYQNEWTKEENDISDSVKKAISKKIKIHTYYDQFLYHPEDISFELDAIPEVFTIFRKSCEKNTLVRKVFPEITTFPSTNLLDEEFTIPRLGDFGFSEFYPPPFSAFPFTGGSKNGYNRLKDYLW
;
A
#
# COMPACT_ATOMS: atom_id res chain seq x y z
N ASN A 1 0.45 0.11 2.73
CA ASN A 1 -0.57 -0.86 2.28
C ASN A 1 -1.36 -0.41 1.03
N ASP A 2 -1.06 0.72 0.45
CA ASP A 2 -1.77 1.28 -0.68
C ASP A 2 -1.15 0.80 -2.01
N LEU A 3 -1.75 -0.25 -2.61
CA LEU A 3 -1.21 -0.94 -3.79
C LEU A 3 -1.96 -0.53 -5.07
N ARG A 4 -2.06 0.78 -5.33
CA ARG A 4 -2.71 1.35 -6.51
C ARG A 4 -1.87 2.49 -7.11
N VAL A 5 -2.09 2.78 -8.37
CA VAL A 5 -1.45 3.89 -9.10
C VAL A 5 -2.41 5.05 -9.32
N LYS A 6 -3.71 4.76 -9.40
CA LYS A 6 -4.77 5.75 -9.63
C LYS A 6 -5.32 6.26 -8.31
N ASP A 7 -5.73 7.52 -8.28
CA ASP A 7 -6.30 8.17 -7.11
C ASP A 7 -5.42 7.96 -5.87
N HIS A 8 -4.16 8.37 -5.96
CA HIS A 8 -3.16 8.10 -4.94
C HIS A 8 -2.44 9.39 -4.56
N PHE A 9 -2.77 9.93 -3.40
CA PHE A 9 -2.23 11.19 -2.88
C PHE A 9 -0.70 11.21 -2.83
N GLY A 10 -0.08 10.18 -2.28
CA GLY A 10 1.38 10.10 -2.14
C GLY A 10 2.09 10.13 -3.49
N PHE A 11 1.62 9.36 -4.48
CA PHE A 11 2.19 9.39 -5.82
C PHE A 11 2.01 10.75 -6.51
N TYR A 12 0.81 11.33 -6.38
CA TYR A 12 0.52 12.64 -6.97
C TYR A 12 1.45 13.72 -6.40
N ASN A 13 1.63 13.76 -5.08
CA ASN A 13 2.50 14.73 -4.44
C ASN A 13 3.98 14.48 -4.71
N ALA A 14 4.43 13.23 -4.65
CA ALA A 14 5.82 12.89 -5.01
C ALA A 14 6.12 13.29 -6.45
N ALA A 15 5.22 12.99 -7.40
CA ALA A 15 5.41 13.35 -8.81
C ALA A 15 5.45 14.86 -9.08
N LYS A 16 4.81 15.66 -8.23
CA LYS A 16 4.86 17.13 -8.33
C LYS A 16 6.11 17.77 -7.76
N ASN A 17 6.71 17.13 -6.75
CA ASN A 17 7.72 17.78 -5.92
C ASN A 17 9.11 17.12 -6.04
N CYS A 18 9.21 15.97 -6.73
CA CYS A 18 10.44 15.20 -6.86
C CYS A 18 10.78 14.94 -8.34
N ASP A 19 12.06 15.04 -8.68
CA ASP A 19 12.56 14.75 -10.03
C ASP A 19 12.58 13.26 -10.34
N LYS A 20 12.77 12.43 -9.31
CA LYS A 20 12.76 10.96 -9.38
C LYS A 20 11.90 10.37 -8.29
N ILE A 21 11.15 9.32 -8.61
CA ILE A 21 10.33 8.59 -7.66
C ILE A 21 10.49 7.08 -7.81
N PHE A 22 10.44 6.40 -6.68
CA PHE A 22 10.45 4.94 -6.61
C PHE A 22 9.31 4.49 -5.69
N ALA A 23 8.72 3.35 -6.01
CA ALA A 23 7.77 2.70 -5.13
C ALA A 23 8.49 1.63 -4.32
N TYR A 24 8.18 1.50 -3.04
CA TYR A 24 8.75 0.50 -2.16
C TYR A 24 7.66 -0.34 -1.51
N PHE A 25 7.86 -1.65 -1.48
CA PHE A 25 7.02 -2.59 -0.76
C PHE A 25 7.87 -3.61 0.01
N SER A 26 7.56 -3.80 1.28
CA SER A 26 8.19 -4.79 2.15
C SER A 26 7.22 -5.91 2.50
N PHE A 27 7.68 -7.15 2.33
CA PHE A 27 7.06 -8.31 2.97
C PHE A 27 7.63 -8.43 4.39
N GLU A 28 6.91 -7.89 5.38
CA GLU A 28 7.31 -7.96 6.78
C GLU A 28 7.46 -9.41 7.23
N PRO A 29 8.67 -9.90 7.62
CA PRO A 29 8.89 -11.31 7.96
C PRO A 29 7.96 -11.81 9.06
N ASP A 30 7.73 -11.02 10.10
CA ASP A 30 6.88 -11.37 11.25
C ASP A 30 5.44 -11.75 10.87
N LYS A 31 4.97 -11.29 9.68
CA LYS A 31 3.64 -11.64 9.19
C LYS A 31 3.54 -13.06 8.64
N PHE A 32 4.70 -13.68 8.33
CA PHE A 32 4.81 -15.02 7.74
C PHE A 32 5.34 -16.06 8.73
N GLU A 33 5.70 -15.66 9.94
CA GLU A 33 6.10 -16.54 11.03
C GLU A 33 4.90 -17.06 11.80
N ASP A 34 5.10 -18.19 12.47
CA ASP A 34 4.08 -18.76 13.36
C ASP A 34 3.89 -17.87 14.59
N THR A 35 2.65 -17.51 14.85
CA THR A 35 2.30 -16.81 16.09
C THR A 35 2.38 -17.77 17.30
N LYS A 36 2.38 -17.22 18.50
CA LYS A 36 2.28 -18.00 19.73
C LYS A 36 1.03 -18.92 19.81
N TRP A 37 0.08 -18.72 18.89
CA TRP A 37 -1.15 -19.49 18.80
C TRP A 37 -1.08 -20.63 17.78
N GLY A 38 0.07 -20.86 17.14
CA GLY A 38 0.29 -21.95 16.21
C GLY A 38 -0.26 -21.73 14.79
N PHE A 39 -0.51 -20.48 14.41
CA PHE A 39 -0.86 -20.12 13.03
C PHE A 39 -0.17 -18.83 12.60
N LYS A 40 -0.03 -18.61 11.30
CA LYS A 40 0.59 -17.42 10.71
C LYS A 40 -0.41 -16.27 10.60
N LYS A 41 0.05 -15.03 10.75
CA LYS A 41 -0.80 -13.84 10.48
C LYS A 41 -1.19 -13.73 9.00
N THR A 42 -0.33 -14.21 8.11
CA THR A 42 -0.57 -14.21 6.65
C THR A 42 -0.38 -15.62 6.13
N GLU A 43 -1.47 -16.24 5.73
CA GLU A 43 -1.53 -17.60 5.16
C GLU A 43 -1.45 -17.57 3.62
N LYS A 44 -1.30 -18.75 3.02
CA LYS A 44 -1.05 -18.95 1.59
C LYS A 44 -2.00 -18.21 0.65
N PHE A 45 -3.29 -18.13 0.97
CA PHE A 45 -4.29 -17.43 0.10
C PHE A 45 -4.03 -15.93 0.05
N ARG A 46 -3.82 -15.32 1.20
CA ARG A 46 -3.49 -13.89 1.28
C ARG A 46 -2.13 -13.58 0.66
N THR A 47 -1.16 -14.47 0.85
CA THR A 47 0.18 -14.35 0.24
C THR A 47 0.09 -14.41 -1.28
N LEU A 48 -0.65 -15.38 -1.84
CA LEU A 48 -0.86 -15.50 -3.29
C LEU A 48 -1.54 -14.24 -3.86
N PHE A 49 -2.61 -13.78 -3.21
CA PHE A 49 -3.33 -12.57 -3.63
C PHE A 49 -2.42 -11.34 -3.63
N LEU A 50 -1.57 -11.20 -2.61
CA LEU A 50 -0.60 -10.11 -2.50
C LEU A 50 0.47 -10.17 -3.61
N ILE A 51 1.04 -11.35 -3.86
CA ILE A 51 2.00 -11.58 -4.95
C ILE A 51 1.38 -11.20 -6.31
N GLN A 52 0.15 -11.63 -6.57
CA GLN A 52 -0.58 -11.29 -7.80
C GLN A 52 -0.82 -9.79 -7.93
N THR A 53 -1.18 -9.13 -6.82
CA THR A 53 -1.40 -7.69 -6.77
C THR A 53 -0.11 -6.93 -7.05
N LEU A 54 1.02 -7.34 -6.47
CA LEU A 54 2.32 -6.70 -6.70
C LEU A 54 2.83 -6.90 -8.13
N LYS A 55 2.56 -8.05 -8.77
CA LYS A 55 2.86 -8.24 -10.19
C LYS A 55 2.11 -7.25 -11.06
N CYS A 56 0.80 -7.10 -10.83
CA CYS A 56 -0.01 -6.12 -11.54
C CYS A 56 0.47 -4.68 -11.29
N LEU A 57 0.76 -4.33 -10.04
CA LEU A 57 1.27 -3.01 -9.66
C LEU A 57 2.64 -2.72 -10.31
N LYS A 58 3.56 -3.70 -10.34
CA LYS A 58 4.87 -3.58 -10.99
C LYS A 58 4.71 -3.23 -12.48
N ASP A 59 3.78 -3.90 -13.16
CA ASP A 59 3.50 -3.65 -14.58
C ASP A 59 2.89 -2.26 -14.82
N GLU A 60 1.99 -1.82 -13.93
CA GLU A 60 1.39 -0.48 -14.01
C GLU A 60 2.42 0.63 -13.75
N LEU A 61 3.27 0.47 -12.75
CA LEU A 61 4.33 1.42 -12.43
C LEU A 61 5.40 1.47 -13.53
N LYS A 62 5.77 0.33 -14.10
CA LYS A 62 6.72 0.26 -15.22
C LYS A 62 6.26 1.08 -16.43
N LYS A 63 4.95 1.10 -16.73
CA LYS A 63 4.37 1.97 -17.79
C LYS A 63 4.51 3.46 -17.50
N LYS A 64 4.74 3.82 -16.25
CA LYS A 64 5.01 5.20 -15.81
C LYS A 64 6.50 5.48 -15.63
N ASN A 65 7.38 4.53 -15.97
CA ASN A 65 8.81 4.56 -15.71
C ASN A 65 9.13 4.72 -14.21
N VAL A 66 8.37 4.05 -13.36
CA VAL A 66 8.60 3.99 -11.91
C VAL A 66 8.99 2.57 -11.52
N THR A 67 10.13 2.43 -10.87
CA THR A 67 10.57 1.12 -10.36
C THR A 67 9.83 0.79 -9.07
N LEU A 68 9.26 -0.43 -9.00
CA LEU A 68 8.78 -1.03 -7.76
C LEU A 68 9.90 -1.84 -7.13
N ILE A 69 10.41 -1.36 -6.01
CA ILE A 69 11.36 -2.06 -5.15
C ILE A 69 10.56 -2.99 -4.25
N VAL A 70 10.82 -4.29 -4.34
CA VAL A 70 10.19 -5.30 -3.49
C VAL A 70 11.26 -5.92 -2.60
N ASP A 71 11.02 -5.93 -1.30
CA ASP A 71 11.95 -6.41 -0.30
C ASP A 71 11.26 -7.42 0.63
N ILE A 72 12.01 -8.41 1.13
CA ILE A 72 11.55 -9.40 2.12
C ILE A 72 12.11 -9.12 3.53
N ASN A 73 12.81 -8.00 3.69
CA ASN A 73 13.23 -7.52 5.01
C ASN A 73 12.14 -6.67 5.65
N SER A 74 12.24 -6.43 6.94
CA SER A 74 11.37 -5.46 7.59
C SER A 74 11.57 -4.06 7.02
N ALA A 75 10.52 -3.25 6.98
CA ALA A 75 10.58 -1.87 6.52
C ALA A 75 11.61 -1.05 7.32
N THR A 76 11.81 -1.36 8.59
CA THR A 76 12.80 -0.72 9.47
C THR A 76 14.24 -0.94 9.01
N VAL A 77 14.52 -2.06 8.33
CA VAL A 77 15.84 -2.39 7.76
C VAL A 77 15.93 -1.96 6.30
N GLY A 78 14.93 -2.29 5.51
CA GLY A 78 14.95 -2.06 4.05
C GLY A 78 14.87 -0.59 3.67
N ILE A 79 13.98 0.19 4.28
CA ILE A 79 13.82 1.61 3.93
C ILE A 79 15.12 2.40 4.15
N PRO A 80 15.81 2.35 5.31
CA PRO A 80 17.08 3.04 5.48
C PRO A 80 18.13 2.65 4.45
N LYS A 81 18.25 1.35 4.14
CA LYS A 81 19.17 0.82 3.12
C LYS A 81 18.95 1.48 1.75
N PHE A 82 17.68 1.54 1.30
CA PHE A 82 17.35 2.13 0.00
C PHE A 82 17.44 3.66 0.01
N ILE A 83 17.13 4.31 1.12
CA ILE A 83 17.37 5.76 1.30
C ILE A 83 18.84 6.09 1.06
N ASP A 84 19.75 5.35 1.68
CA ASP A 84 21.19 5.61 1.58
C ASP A 84 21.73 5.27 0.19
N SER A 85 21.35 4.12 -0.39
CA SER A 85 21.85 3.68 -1.69
C SER A 85 21.34 4.55 -2.85
N LEU A 86 20.08 4.97 -2.82
CA LEU A 86 19.44 5.76 -3.88
C LEU A 86 19.45 7.27 -3.61
N LYS A 87 20.05 7.71 -2.48
CA LYS A 87 20.12 9.13 -2.07
C LYS A 87 18.73 9.77 -2.00
N ILE A 88 17.77 9.06 -1.40
CA ILE A 88 16.41 9.53 -1.22
C ILE A 88 16.40 10.73 -0.26
N THR A 89 15.63 11.74 -0.58
CA THR A 89 15.46 12.96 0.22
C THR A 89 14.09 13.05 0.88
N ASP A 90 13.10 12.42 0.28
CA ASP A 90 11.70 12.51 0.69
C ASP A 90 11.06 11.12 0.77
N LEU A 91 10.33 10.86 1.84
CA LEU A 91 9.60 9.61 2.06
C LEU A 91 8.11 9.91 2.18
N PHE A 92 7.29 9.32 1.32
CA PHE A 92 5.84 9.46 1.31
C PHE A 92 5.19 8.15 1.71
N TYR A 93 4.31 8.18 2.71
CA TYR A 93 3.52 7.01 3.08
C TYR A 93 2.22 7.39 3.78
N GLN A 94 1.25 6.49 3.70
CA GLN A 94 -0.05 6.64 4.32
C GLN A 94 0.03 6.39 5.83
N ASN A 95 -0.62 7.23 6.62
CA ASN A 95 -0.84 6.96 8.02
C ASN A 95 -1.77 5.78 8.20
N GLU A 96 -1.51 4.98 9.21
CA GLU A 96 -2.32 3.82 9.58
C GLU A 96 -2.93 4.03 10.97
N TRP A 97 -3.94 3.24 11.30
CA TRP A 97 -4.72 3.39 12.54
C TRP A 97 -4.42 2.32 13.57
N THR A 98 -3.92 1.18 13.13
CA THR A 98 -3.66 0.06 14.03
C THR A 98 -2.30 0.20 14.70
N LYS A 99 -2.18 -0.41 15.89
CA LYS A 99 -0.96 -0.31 16.68
C LYS A 99 0.26 -0.88 15.95
N GLU A 100 0.10 -2.05 15.28
CA GLU A 100 1.23 -2.72 14.62
C GLU A 100 1.83 -1.87 13.49
N GLU A 101 1.00 -1.28 12.64
CA GLU A 101 1.45 -0.43 11.55
C GLU A 101 2.05 0.89 12.07
N ASN A 102 1.49 1.45 13.14
CA ASN A 102 2.05 2.63 13.78
C ASN A 102 3.42 2.34 14.41
N ASP A 103 3.58 1.19 15.09
CA ASP A 103 4.85 0.76 15.67
C ASP A 103 5.94 0.60 14.58
N ILE A 104 5.59 0.05 13.41
CA ILE A 104 6.49 -0.05 12.24
C ILE A 104 6.87 1.35 11.74
N SER A 105 5.87 2.22 11.54
CA SER A 105 6.09 3.60 11.08
C SER A 105 7.03 4.37 12.01
N ASP A 106 6.82 4.27 13.31
CA ASP A 106 7.67 4.94 14.32
C ASP A 106 9.07 4.34 14.38
N SER A 107 9.20 3.04 14.16
CA SER A 107 10.50 2.36 14.06
C SER A 107 11.28 2.83 12.82
N VAL A 108 10.62 2.96 11.68
CA VAL A 108 11.20 3.51 10.45
C VAL A 108 11.65 4.97 10.69
N LYS A 109 10.79 5.82 11.26
CA LYS A 109 11.14 7.22 11.58
C LYS A 109 12.39 7.33 12.45
N LYS A 110 12.56 6.40 13.42
CA LYS A 110 13.75 6.36 14.29
C LYS A 110 15.01 5.86 13.57
N ALA A 111 14.84 4.97 12.57
CA ALA A 111 15.94 4.35 11.85
C ALA A 111 16.52 5.24 10.73
N ILE A 112 15.75 6.20 10.22
CA ILE A 112 16.20 7.09 9.14
C ILE A 112 16.80 8.40 9.66
N SER A 113 17.64 9.01 8.82
CA SER A 113 18.25 10.31 9.14
C SER A 113 17.19 11.41 9.28
N LYS A 114 17.37 12.31 10.26
CA LYS A 114 16.54 13.53 10.41
C LYS A 114 16.57 14.47 9.20
N LYS A 115 17.48 14.26 8.25
CA LYS A 115 17.56 15.04 7.00
C LYS A 115 16.49 14.61 5.97
N ILE A 116 15.92 13.43 6.14
CA ILE A 116 14.86 12.91 5.25
C ILE A 116 13.54 13.60 5.60
N LYS A 117 12.90 14.18 4.61
CA LYS A 117 11.58 14.77 4.76
C LYS A 117 10.53 13.66 4.72
N ILE A 118 9.72 13.58 5.75
CA ILE A 118 8.64 12.59 5.85
C ILE A 118 7.31 13.30 5.58
N HIS A 119 6.59 12.77 4.59
CA HIS A 119 5.28 13.24 4.18
C HIS A 119 4.25 12.15 4.47
N THR A 120 3.38 12.38 5.44
CA THR A 120 2.32 11.44 5.80
C THR A 120 0.95 11.99 5.43
N TYR A 121 0.00 11.09 5.15
CA TYR A 121 -1.34 11.45 4.70
C TYR A 121 -2.34 10.34 5.05
N TYR A 122 -3.63 10.65 4.96
CA TYR A 122 -4.72 9.68 4.99
C TYR A 122 -5.36 9.60 3.60
N ASP A 123 -5.52 8.39 3.05
CA ASP A 123 -6.07 8.19 1.70
C ASP A 123 -6.85 6.86 1.58
N GLN A 124 -7.28 6.29 2.72
CA GLN A 124 -7.94 4.99 2.77
C GLN A 124 -9.45 5.07 3.02
N PHE A 125 -10.00 6.25 3.23
CA PHE A 125 -11.40 6.41 3.59
C PHE A 125 -12.18 7.22 2.55
N LEU A 126 -13.45 6.86 2.35
CA LEU A 126 -14.36 7.62 1.50
C LEU A 126 -14.55 9.06 2.03
N TYR A 127 -14.75 9.18 3.34
CA TYR A 127 -14.75 10.47 4.03
C TYR A 127 -13.41 10.67 4.72
N HIS A 128 -12.71 11.72 4.33
CA HIS A 128 -11.42 12.02 4.94
C HIS A 128 -11.59 12.37 6.43
N PRO A 129 -10.72 11.88 7.33
CA PRO A 129 -10.86 12.14 8.77
C PRO A 129 -10.93 13.61 9.17
N GLU A 130 -10.30 14.51 8.41
CA GLU A 130 -10.33 15.95 8.65
C GLU A 130 -11.62 16.63 8.18
N ASP A 131 -12.45 15.94 7.38
CA ASP A 131 -13.66 16.52 6.77
C ASP A 131 -14.94 16.02 7.43
N ILE A 132 -14.85 15.01 8.31
CA ILE A 132 -16.02 14.52 9.05
C ILE A 132 -16.52 15.57 10.05
N SER A 133 -17.84 15.56 10.30
CA SER A 133 -18.52 16.54 11.16
C SER A 133 -18.41 16.23 12.66
N PHE A 134 -17.46 15.42 13.07
CA PHE A 134 -17.22 15.04 14.45
C PHE A 134 -15.73 15.18 14.79
N GLU A 135 -15.44 15.56 16.02
CA GLU A 135 -14.11 15.33 16.57
C GLU A 135 -13.86 13.82 16.72
N LEU A 136 -12.63 13.36 16.57
CA LEU A 136 -12.31 11.93 16.55
C LEU A 136 -12.64 11.21 17.87
N ASP A 137 -12.58 11.91 18.98
CA ASP A 137 -12.95 11.42 20.31
C ASP A 137 -14.46 11.49 20.61
N ALA A 138 -15.22 12.18 19.74
CA ALA A 138 -16.66 12.35 19.84
C ALA A 138 -17.45 11.63 18.74
N ILE A 139 -16.82 10.67 18.06
CA ILE A 139 -17.48 9.85 17.04
C ILE A 139 -18.63 9.05 17.68
N PRO A 140 -19.87 9.12 17.12
CA PRO A 140 -21.00 8.37 17.64
C PRO A 140 -20.74 6.86 17.65
N GLU A 141 -21.01 6.18 18.76
CA GLU A 141 -20.90 4.71 18.87
C GLU A 141 -21.87 3.98 17.92
N VAL A 142 -23.03 4.60 17.62
CA VAL A 142 -24.03 4.04 16.71
C VAL A 142 -23.69 4.41 15.26
N PHE A 143 -23.29 3.42 14.47
CA PHE A 143 -22.92 3.62 13.07
C PHE A 143 -23.96 4.35 12.23
N THR A 144 -25.27 4.10 12.46
CA THR A 144 -26.34 4.79 11.70
C THR A 144 -26.32 6.29 11.91
N ILE A 145 -26.02 6.77 13.13
CA ILE A 145 -25.92 8.21 13.44
C ILE A 145 -24.72 8.79 12.72
N PHE A 146 -23.56 8.13 12.83
CA PHE A 146 -22.33 8.51 12.12
C PHE A 146 -22.58 8.61 10.60
N ARG A 147 -23.10 7.54 9.98
CA ARG A 147 -23.36 7.47 8.55
C ARG A 147 -24.27 8.59 8.07
N LYS A 148 -25.43 8.78 8.70
CA LYS A 148 -26.40 9.82 8.31
C LYS A 148 -25.82 11.23 8.44
N SER A 149 -24.99 11.47 9.44
CA SER A 149 -24.33 12.77 9.60
C SER A 149 -23.28 13.00 8.50
N CYS A 150 -22.44 12.00 8.19
CA CYS A 150 -21.47 12.09 7.11
C CYS A 150 -22.15 12.29 5.75
N GLU A 151 -23.20 11.53 5.44
CA GLU A 151 -23.98 11.68 4.19
C GLU A 151 -24.56 13.09 4.03
N LYS A 152 -24.94 13.73 5.12
CA LYS A 152 -25.54 15.07 5.08
C LYS A 152 -24.51 16.21 5.08
N ASN A 153 -23.42 16.06 5.81
CA ASN A 153 -22.54 17.18 6.18
C ASN A 153 -21.11 17.06 5.65
N THR A 154 -20.72 15.91 5.07
CA THR A 154 -19.36 15.68 4.62
C THR A 154 -19.31 15.47 3.11
N LEU A 155 -18.41 16.18 2.42
CA LEU A 155 -18.17 15.99 0.99
C LEU A 155 -17.08 14.95 0.77
N VAL A 156 -17.31 14.06 -0.20
CA VAL A 156 -16.25 13.18 -0.69
C VAL A 156 -15.25 14.01 -1.48
N ARG A 157 -13.98 13.94 -1.12
CA ARG A 157 -12.90 14.63 -1.83
C ARG A 157 -12.81 14.16 -3.28
N LYS A 158 -12.40 15.06 -4.17
CA LYS A 158 -12.16 14.70 -5.58
C LYS A 158 -10.99 13.74 -5.69
N VAL A 159 -11.11 12.80 -6.62
CA VAL A 159 -10.03 11.86 -6.96
C VAL A 159 -8.77 12.61 -7.43
N PHE A 160 -7.61 12.11 -7.05
CA PHE A 160 -6.33 12.66 -7.52
C PHE A 160 -6.10 12.28 -8.98
N PRO A 161 -5.60 13.21 -9.80
CA PRO A 161 -5.22 12.91 -11.17
C PRO A 161 -4.17 11.80 -11.22
N GLU A 162 -4.22 11.01 -12.28
CA GLU A 162 -3.18 10.02 -12.54
C GLU A 162 -1.84 10.72 -12.81
N ILE A 163 -0.76 10.20 -12.25
CA ILE A 163 0.58 10.77 -12.48
C ILE A 163 0.99 10.64 -13.95
N THR A 164 1.74 11.63 -14.43
CA THR A 164 2.37 11.59 -15.75
C THR A 164 3.46 10.52 -15.80
N THR A 165 3.82 10.08 -17.00
CA THR A 165 4.94 9.15 -17.20
C THR A 165 6.26 9.90 -16.99
N PHE A 166 7.13 9.35 -16.15
CA PHE A 166 8.48 9.88 -15.94
C PHE A 166 9.40 9.59 -17.14
N PRO A 167 10.52 10.31 -17.28
CA PRO A 167 11.57 9.92 -18.22
C PRO A 167 12.07 8.50 -17.92
N SER A 168 12.57 7.79 -18.95
CA SER A 168 13.13 6.43 -18.77
C SER A 168 14.32 6.40 -17.82
N THR A 169 15.03 7.51 -17.67
CA THR A 169 16.13 7.68 -16.68
C THR A 169 15.67 7.61 -15.22
N ASN A 170 14.37 7.58 -14.96
CA ASN A 170 13.82 7.31 -13.62
C ASN A 170 13.84 5.83 -13.24
N LEU A 171 13.91 4.92 -14.23
CA LEU A 171 14.03 3.50 -13.95
C LEU A 171 15.41 3.17 -13.36
N LEU A 172 15.43 2.24 -12.41
CA LEU A 172 16.66 1.64 -11.93
C LEU A 172 17.10 0.52 -12.88
N ASP A 173 18.40 0.35 -13.04
CA ASP A 173 18.96 -0.76 -13.82
C ASP A 173 18.79 -2.11 -13.11
N GLU A 174 18.67 -2.07 -11.79
CA GLU A 174 18.42 -3.25 -10.94
C GLU A 174 16.98 -3.73 -11.08
N GLU A 175 16.80 -5.02 -11.33
CA GLU A 175 15.49 -5.64 -11.38
C GLU A 175 15.11 -6.27 -10.03
N PHE A 176 14.06 -5.76 -9.41
CA PHE A 176 13.49 -6.31 -8.17
C PHE A 176 12.46 -7.40 -8.50
N THR A 177 12.78 -8.64 -8.14
CA THR A 177 11.88 -9.78 -8.35
C THR A 177 10.82 -9.83 -7.26
N ILE A 178 9.58 -10.18 -7.66
CA ILE A 178 8.51 -10.44 -6.69
C ILE A 178 8.67 -11.87 -6.18
N PRO A 179 8.71 -12.08 -4.85
CA PRO A 179 8.85 -13.40 -4.26
C PRO A 179 7.76 -14.37 -4.73
N ARG A 180 8.05 -15.67 -4.62
CA ARG A 180 7.10 -16.76 -4.87
C ARG A 180 6.55 -17.29 -3.54
N LEU A 181 5.50 -18.09 -3.60
CA LEU A 181 4.94 -18.73 -2.41
C LEU A 181 5.97 -19.54 -1.61
N GLY A 182 6.89 -20.22 -2.31
CA GLY A 182 7.95 -20.99 -1.69
C GLY A 182 8.90 -20.18 -0.80
N ASP A 183 9.11 -18.90 -1.11
CA ASP A 183 9.97 -18.00 -0.32
C ASP A 183 9.37 -17.69 1.07
N PHE A 184 8.07 -17.97 1.25
CA PHE A 184 7.33 -17.84 2.52
C PHE A 184 7.00 -19.20 3.16
N GLY A 185 7.57 -20.29 2.65
CA GLY A 185 7.35 -21.64 3.16
C GLY A 185 6.03 -22.28 2.73
N PHE A 186 5.34 -21.75 1.70
CA PHE A 186 4.11 -22.31 1.18
C PHE A 186 4.35 -23.08 -0.12
N SER A 187 3.68 -24.23 -0.25
CA SER A 187 3.65 -24.95 -1.52
C SER A 187 2.82 -24.19 -2.57
N GLU A 188 3.16 -24.32 -3.83
CA GLU A 188 2.34 -23.82 -4.92
C GLU A 188 0.96 -24.48 -4.91
N PHE A 189 -0.08 -23.71 -5.12
CA PHE A 189 -1.45 -24.20 -5.18
C PHE A 189 -2.30 -23.34 -6.12
N TYR A 190 -3.41 -23.92 -6.57
CA TYR A 190 -4.46 -23.21 -7.27
C TYR A 190 -5.71 -23.16 -6.37
N PRO A 191 -6.39 -22.01 -6.25
CA PRO A 191 -7.66 -21.96 -5.56
C PRO A 191 -8.64 -22.99 -6.13
N PRO A 192 -9.35 -23.75 -5.30
CA PRO A 192 -10.27 -24.77 -5.81
C PRO A 192 -11.39 -24.12 -6.63
N PRO A 193 -11.90 -24.81 -7.68
CA PRO A 193 -12.93 -24.27 -8.59
C PRO A 193 -14.22 -23.84 -7.87
N PHE A 194 -14.51 -24.47 -6.74
CA PHE A 194 -15.69 -24.17 -5.91
C PHE A 194 -15.41 -23.14 -4.81
N SER A 195 -14.27 -22.44 -4.87
CA SER A 195 -13.98 -21.38 -3.94
C SER A 195 -15.03 -20.28 -4.00
N ALA A 196 -15.52 -19.84 -2.83
CA ALA A 196 -16.40 -18.68 -2.73
C ALA A 196 -15.68 -17.36 -3.14
N PHE A 197 -14.36 -17.40 -3.24
CA PHE A 197 -13.52 -16.27 -3.67
C PHE A 197 -12.59 -16.70 -4.81
N PRO A 198 -13.09 -16.84 -6.03
CA PRO A 198 -12.30 -17.27 -7.20
C PRO A 198 -11.47 -16.13 -7.83
N PHE A 199 -11.31 -15.01 -7.14
CA PHE A 199 -10.72 -13.79 -7.69
C PHE A 199 -9.21 -13.77 -7.51
N THR A 200 -8.52 -13.26 -8.52
CA THR A 200 -7.08 -13.02 -8.49
C THR A 200 -6.77 -11.58 -8.08
N GLY A 201 -5.60 -11.36 -7.47
CA GLY A 201 -5.15 -10.03 -7.07
C GLY A 201 -4.89 -9.10 -8.26
N GLY A 202 -4.84 -7.80 -7.98
CA GLY A 202 -4.50 -6.74 -8.94
C GLY A 202 -5.68 -5.83 -9.28
N SER A 203 -5.34 -4.55 -9.56
CA SER A 203 -6.30 -3.48 -9.80
C SER A 203 -7.26 -3.76 -10.95
N LYS A 204 -6.77 -4.34 -12.07
CA LYS A 204 -7.61 -4.71 -13.21
C LYS A 204 -8.72 -5.68 -12.82
N ASN A 205 -8.38 -6.71 -12.04
CA ASN A 205 -9.34 -7.70 -11.56
C ASN A 205 -10.34 -7.08 -10.58
N GLY A 206 -9.86 -6.19 -9.70
CA GLY A 206 -10.69 -5.42 -8.79
C GLY A 206 -11.71 -4.55 -9.53
N TYR A 207 -11.30 -3.83 -10.57
CA TYR A 207 -12.21 -3.02 -11.40
C TYR A 207 -13.22 -3.87 -12.16
N ASN A 208 -12.83 -5.02 -12.72
CA ASN A 208 -13.76 -5.93 -13.36
C ASN A 208 -14.82 -6.41 -12.36
N ARG A 209 -14.37 -6.82 -11.15
CA ARG A 209 -15.30 -7.24 -10.10
C ARG A 209 -16.25 -6.14 -9.66
N LEU A 210 -15.76 -4.90 -9.55
CA LEU A 210 -16.60 -3.75 -9.22
C LEU A 210 -17.68 -3.52 -10.30
N LYS A 211 -17.32 -3.63 -11.57
CA LYS A 211 -18.30 -3.55 -12.68
C LYS A 211 -19.35 -4.64 -12.57
N ASP A 212 -18.95 -5.90 -12.38
CA ASP A 212 -19.89 -7.02 -12.23
C ASP A 212 -20.82 -6.86 -11.02
N TYR A 213 -20.39 -6.13 -10.00
CA TYR A 213 -21.19 -5.89 -8.80
C TYR A 213 -22.19 -4.73 -8.98
N LEU A 214 -21.81 -3.70 -9.72
CA LEU A 214 -22.60 -2.46 -9.85
C LEU A 214 -23.53 -2.47 -11.08
N TRP A 215 -23.23 -3.25 -12.10
CA TRP A 215 -23.95 -3.33 -13.38
C TRP A 215 -24.20 -4.78 -13.80
#